data_f4978cc254aca18265380a451a64e6b7
#
_entry.id   f4978cc254aca18265380a451a64e6b7
#
_cell.length_a   1.000
_cell.length_b   1.000
_cell.length_c   1.000
_cell.angle_alpha   90.00
_cell.angle_beta   90.00
_cell.angle_gamma   90.00
#
_symmetry.space_group_name_H-M   'P 1'
#
loop_
_entity.id
_entity.type
_entity.pdbx_description
1 polymer ?
#
loop_
_entity_poly.entity_id
_entity_poly.type
_entity_poly.pdbx_seq_one_letter_code
_entity_poly.pdbx_strand_id
1 'polypeptide(L)'
;MIPEKTVGKLRQGWGSICFLLAPWWKYGKTLMVGSFISSVLFVPAAGYFSATLAQAVIEMIEAGKPFEAAFLTGLTYLLLALALNLLHAVYEDFYLRWKRQEIEGTIERSIYEKALMVDYRHFDDPSYFDSYKLTTEKFASQSSETLQNLFSLLSGVAKCIVYGALIASQGVALLLIVLGCSAFVAYAQIYWSRVSVERETAMVNDQRKADYLRRLFFDHTAVADLRASNIKKSLFSLFDGSVKSRAAIYRKYGAKEFLTDILVNLAQLGTTFAVPVYVAWGVMSGNIGGIGVYATLIASSLALKEALNAIGWWSSQVALGVAYAQKVQRFFDTDSTIEASTDGEKASDGPFSVRFDHVSYRYGGSDEFAIRDLSLAIAPGEKIAIVGENGAGKTTLTKLLLRLYDADEGTVQISGRPIADYDVSTLRGRIGIAFQQSRLYALSVRENMTAYADADDARLKSCLEEVGLRLSLDAQVTKEFDENGAVLSGGDAQRLCLTRLLHSEFGLLILDEPSSALDPIAEYRIAKLIFDRSPTTTVMVAHRLSTVVDADRIYLLSDGRIIESGTHAELMAQNGKYREMFLKQAEGYLKA
;
A
#
# COMPACT_ATOMS: atom_id res chain seq x y z
N MET A 1 24.98 -13.32 -31.06
CA MET A 1 24.12 -14.12 -30.15
C MET A 1 24.03 -13.40 -28.80
N ILE A 2 22.85 -13.01 -28.37
CA ILE A 2 22.63 -12.39 -27.06
C ILE A 2 22.71 -13.52 -26.02
N PRO A 3 23.50 -13.39 -24.93
CA PRO A 3 23.64 -14.43 -23.92
C PRO A 3 22.27 -14.79 -23.31
N GLU A 4 21.98 -16.09 -23.13
CA GLU A 4 20.69 -16.58 -22.57
C GLU A 4 20.30 -15.92 -21.26
N LYS A 5 21.26 -15.59 -20.39
CA LYS A 5 21.04 -14.83 -19.15
C LYS A 5 20.47 -13.43 -19.40
N THR A 6 20.81 -12.81 -20.53
CA THR A 6 20.31 -11.47 -20.89
C THR A 6 18.89 -11.56 -21.44
N VAL A 7 18.58 -12.60 -22.22
CA VAL A 7 17.22 -12.87 -22.72
C VAL A 7 16.27 -13.20 -21.56
N GLY A 8 16.73 -13.97 -20.57
CA GLY A 8 15.93 -14.25 -19.36
C GLY A 8 15.61 -12.97 -18.56
N LYS A 9 16.59 -12.10 -18.36
CA LYS A 9 16.37 -10.80 -17.67
C LYS A 9 15.43 -9.86 -18.44
N LEU A 10 15.54 -9.81 -19.77
CA LEU A 10 14.63 -9.02 -20.60
C LEU A 10 13.20 -9.55 -20.55
N ARG A 11 13.00 -10.86 -20.58
CA ARG A 11 11.68 -11.49 -20.47
C ARG A 11 11.06 -11.24 -19.10
N GLN A 12 11.85 -11.30 -18.04
CA GLN A 12 11.39 -10.97 -16.68
C GLN A 12 11.06 -9.48 -16.54
N GLY A 13 11.89 -8.59 -17.11
CA GLY A 13 11.61 -7.14 -17.11
C GLY A 13 10.32 -6.80 -17.87
N TRP A 14 10.10 -7.43 -19.03
CA TRP A 14 8.86 -7.24 -19.80
C TRP A 14 7.62 -7.74 -19.03
N GLY A 15 7.72 -8.89 -18.35
CA GLY A 15 6.66 -9.39 -17.46
C GLY A 15 6.30 -8.40 -16.35
N SER A 16 7.31 -7.76 -15.73
CA SER A 16 7.11 -6.75 -14.69
C SER A 16 6.44 -5.47 -15.23
N ILE A 17 6.79 -5.04 -16.45
CA ILE A 17 6.11 -3.90 -17.12
C ILE A 17 4.65 -4.25 -17.39
N CYS A 18 4.38 -5.41 -18.00
CA CYS A 18 3.02 -5.87 -18.24
C CYS A 18 2.19 -5.96 -16.96
N PHE A 19 2.80 -6.42 -15.86
CA PHE A 19 2.17 -6.47 -14.54
C PHE A 19 1.74 -5.07 -14.05
N LEU A 20 2.63 -4.07 -14.12
CA LEU A 20 2.31 -2.69 -13.72
C LEU A 20 1.25 -2.05 -14.62
N LEU A 21 1.24 -2.38 -15.92
CA LEU A 21 0.31 -1.81 -16.89
C LEU A 21 -1.04 -2.53 -16.97
N ALA A 22 -1.14 -3.76 -16.44
CA ALA A 22 -2.37 -4.54 -16.49
C ALA A 22 -3.60 -3.84 -15.91
N PRO A 23 -3.52 -3.14 -14.75
CA PRO A 23 -4.65 -2.39 -14.22
C PRO A 23 -5.07 -1.23 -15.15
N TRP A 24 -4.10 -0.54 -15.77
CA TRP A 24 -4.37 0.53 -16.73
C TRP A 24 -5.03 0.00 -17.99
N TRP A 25 -4.63 -1.18 -18.47
CA TRP A 25 -5.29 -1.84 -19.58
C TRP A 25 -6.72 -2.25 -19.25
N LYS A 26 -6.97 -2.65 -18.01
CA LYS A 26 -8.29 -3.07 -17.53
C LYS A 26 -9.24 -1.88 -17.34
N TYR A 27 -8.78 -0.80 -16.70
CA TYR A 27 -9.63 0.31 -16.26
C TYR A 27 -9.49 1.58 -17.10
N GLY A 28 -8.37 1.74 -17.84
CA GLY A 28 -8.02 2.96 -18.57
C GLY A 28 -7.55 2.75 -20.01
N LYS A 29 -8.06 1.75 -20.71
CA LYS A 29 -7.62 1.40 -22.08
C LYS A 29 -7.67 2.58 -23.05
N THR A 30 -8.75 3.35 -23.03
CA THR A 30 -8.93 4.54 -23.90
C THR A 30 -7.89 5.62 -23.58
N LEU A 31 -7.52 5.78 -22.29
CA LEU A 31 -6.47 6.71 -21.89
C LEU A 31 -5.11 6.27 -22.37
N MET A 32 -4.78 4.98 -22.30
CA MET A 32 -3.50 4.48 -22.81
C MET A 32 -3.37 4.76 -24.32
N VAL A 33 -4.42 4.53 -25.09
CA VAL A 33 -4.41 4.82 -26.53
C VAL A 33 -4.29 6.31 -26.81
N GLY A 34 -5.04 7.14 -26.07
CA GLY A 34 -4.98 8.60 -26.20
C GLY A 34 -3.59 9.16 -25.85
N SER A 35 -2.97 8.70 -24.75
CA SER A 35 -1.60 9.09 -24.37
C SER A 35 -0.56 8.63 -25.39
N PHE A 36 -0.73 7.44 -25.96
CA PHE A 36 0.14 6.99 -27.06
C PHE A 36 0.04 7.92 -28.27
N ILE A 37 -1.16 8.25 -28.74
CA ILE A 37 -1.37 9.16 -29.87
C ILE A 37 -0.80 10.54 -29.55
N SER A 38 -1.13 11.08 -28.38
CA SER A 38 -0.68 12.41 -27.93
C SER A 38 0.83 12.52 -27.86
N SER A 39 1.49 11.57 -27.17
CA SER A 39 2.94 11.63 -26.92
C SER A 39 3.78 11.17 -28.13
N VAL A 40 3.33 10.15 -28.86
CA VAL A 40 4.15 9.51 -29.91
C VAL A 40 3.89 10.11 -31.30
N LEU A 41 2.71 10.67 -31.54
CA LEU A 41 2.39 11.28 -32.84
C LEU A 41 2.40 12.81 -32.79
N PHE A 42 1.68 13.45 -31.84
CA PHE A 42 1.53 14.91 -31.86
C PHE A 42 2.85 15.64 -31.52
N VAL A 43 3.56 15.17 -30.49
CA VAL A 43 4.79 15.83 -30.03
C VAL A 43 5.92 15.77 -31.09
N PRO A 44 6.24 14.62 -31.71
CA PRO A 44 7.21 14.57 -32.80
C PRO A 44 6.78 15.36 -34.06
N ALA A 45 5.47 15.32 -34.41
CA ALA A 45 4.96 16.07 -35.54
C ALA A 45 5.07 17.60 -35.31
N ALA A 46 4.70 18.10 -34.12
CA ALA A 46 4.90 19.50 -33.75
C ALA A 46 6.36 19.91 -33.85
N GLY A 47 7.25 19.01 -33.37
CA GLY A 47 8.70 19.21 -33.47
C GLY A 47 9.22 19.28 -34.92
N TYR A 48 8.69 18.46 -35.80
CA TYR A 48 9.00 18.52 -37.24
C TYR A 48 8.66 19.90 -37.83
N PHE A 49 7.45 20.39 -37.63
CA PHE A 49 7.03 21.70 -38.12
C PHE A 49 7.88 22.84 -37.54
N SER A 50 8.21 22.76 -36.25
CA SER A 50 9.06 23.74 -35.60
C SER A 50 10.50 23.75 -36.16
N ALA A 51 11.10 22.58 -36.42
CA ALA A 51 12.44 22.44 -36.93
C ALA A 51 12.58 22.90 -38.39
N THR A 52 11.54 22.67 -39.21
CA THR A 52 11.57 22.99 -40.65
C THR A 52 10.98 24.37 -41.00
N LEU A 53 10.41 25.09 -40.03
CA LEU A 53 9.79 26.39 -40.21
C LEU A 53 10.74 27.40 -40.88
N ALA A 54 11.96 27.53 -40.32
CA ALA A 54 12.94 28.50 -40.86
C ALA A 54 13.33 28.18 -42.30
N GLN A 55 13.55 26.91 -42.63
CA GLN A 55 13.87 26.47 -43.97
C GLN A 55 12.76 26.82 -44.94
N ALA A 56 11.49 26.46 -44.59
CA ALA A 56 10.34 26.72 -45.43
C ALA A 56 10.16 28.23 -45.76
N VAL A 57 10.41 29.10 -44.80
CA VAL A 57 10.34 30.56 -45.02
C VAL A 57 11.51 31.05 -45.87
N ILE A 58 12.77 30.62 -45.60
CA ILE A 58 13.95 31.05 -46.35
C ILE A 58 13.88 30.59 -47.82
N GLU A 59 13.47 29.35 -48.06
CA GLU A 59 13.28 28.82 -49.43
C GLU A 59 12.29 29.65 -50.25
N MET A 60 11.22 30.17 -49.63
CA MET A 60 10.25 31.04 -50.30
C MET A 60 10.88 32.39 -50.67
N ILE A 61 11.76 32.93 -49.78
CA ILE A 61 12.47 34.20 -50.05
C ILE A 61 13.51 33.98 -51.14
N GLU A 62 14.30 32.92 -51.07
CA GLU A 62 15.32 32.57 -52.10
C GLU A 62 14.69 32.31 -53.46
N ALA A 63 13.46 31.75 -53.50
CA ALA A 63 12.68 31.56 -54.71
C ALA A 63 12.08 32.86 -55.27
N GLY A 64 12.36 34.03 -54.67
CA GLY A 64 11.84 35.34 -55.13
C GLY A 64 10.31 35.50 -54.97
N LYS A 65 9.66 34.74 -54.10
CA LYS A 65 8.23 34.86 -53.80
C LYS A 65 7.95 36.14 -52.99
N PRO A 66 6.74 36.75 -53.14
CA PRO A 66 6.38 37.94 -52.37
C PRO A 66 6.41 37.65 -50.88
N PHE A 67 6.76 38.67 -50.06
CA PHE A 67 6.83 38.58 -48.61
C PHE A 67 5.58 37.95 -47.95
N GLU A 68 4.40 38.30 -48.49
CA GLU A 68 3.11 37.75 -48.02
C GLU A 68 3.06 36.22 -48.09
N ALA A 69 3.58 35.63 -49.18
CA ALA A 69 3.63 34.18 -49.35
C ALA A 69 4.61 33.54 -48.36
N ALA A 70 5.80 34.11 -48.14
CA ALA A 70 6.74 33.63 -47.15
C ALA A 70 6.19 33.74 -45.70
N PHE A 71 5.52 34.86 -45.41
CA PHE A 71 4.87 35.08 -44.11
C PHE A 71 3.73 34.08 -43.88
N LEU A 72 2.86 33.86 -44.88
CA LEU A 72 1.76 32.90 -44.75
C LEU A 72 2.27 31.47 -44.57
N THR A 73 3.35 31.09 -45.26
CA THR A 73 3.99 29.77 -45.05
C THR A 73 4.52 29.62 -43.63
N GLY A 74 5.25 30.59 -43.13
CA GLY A 74 5.76 30.58 -41.75
C GLY A 74 4.64 30.54 -40.71
N LEU A 75 3.57 31.34 -40.94
CA LEU A 75 2.40 31.35 -40.08
C LEU A 75 1.70 29.97 -40.05
N THR A 76 1.59 29.32 -41.23
CA THR A 76 0.98 27.98 -41.32
C THR A 76 1.76 26.94 -40.50
N TYR A 77 3.08 26.89 -40.64
CA TYR A 77 3.94 25.98 -39.86
C TYR A 77 3.86 26.25 -38.35
N LEU A 78 3.88 27.54 -37.98
CA LEU A 78 3.71 27.94 -36.59
C LEU A 78 2.36 27.50 -36.00
N LEU A 79 1.26 27.75 -36.74
CA LEU A 79 -0.09 27.38 -36.29
C LEU A 79 -0.27 25.86 -36.21
N LEU A 80 0.30 25.07 -37.12
CA LEU A 80 0.28 23.63 -37.06
C LEU A 80 1.06 23.10 -35.82
N ALA A 81 2.26 23.61 -35.59
CA ALA A 81 3.05 23.25 -34.43
C ALA A 81 2.32 23.63 -33.13
N LEU A 82 1.75 24.83 -33.07
CA LEU A 82 0.98 25.32 -31.91
C LEU A 82 -0.28 24.47 -31.67
N ALA A 83 -1.03 24.16 -32.72
CA ALA A 83 -2.24 23.34 -32.59
C ALA A 83 -1.94 21.93 -32.05
N LEU A 84 -0.89 21.28 -32.56
CA LEU A 84 -0.47 19.96 -32.07
C LEU A 84 0.00 19.99 -30.62
N ASN A 85 0.81 21.00 -30.24
CA ASN A 85 1.25 21.18 -28.85
C ASN A 85 0.07 21.52 -27.94
N LEU A 86 -0.90 22.33 -28.38
CA LEU A 86 -2.09 22.66 -27.62
C LEU A 86 -2.98 21.42 -27.42
N LEU A 87 -3.18 20.61 -28.46
CA LEU A 87 -3.91 19.34 -28.36
C LEU A 87 -3.22 18.40 -27.37
N HIS A 88 -1.89 18.30 -27.43
CA HIS A 88 -1.11 17.52 -26.45
C HIS A 88 -1.31 18.05 -25.03
N ALA A 89 -1.16 19.36 -24.80
CA ALA A 89 -1.30 19.98 -23.50
C ALA A 89 -2.72 19.82 -22.93
N VAL A 90 -3.76 20.06 -23.74
CA VAL A 90 -5.16 19.86 -23.32
C VAL A 90 -5.40 18.40 -22.93
N TYR A 91 -4.85 17.46 -23.69
CA TYR A 91 -4.99 16.06 -23.38
C TYR A 91 -4.23 15.65 -22.10
N GLU A 92 -2.93 15.94 -22.00
CA GLU A 92 -2.06 15.50 -20.89
C GLU A 92 -2.29 16.30 -19.62
N ASP A 93 -2.38 17.64 -19.69
CA ASP A 93 -2.44 18.50 -18.50
C ASP A 93 -3.83 18.67 -17.95
N PHE A 94 -4.88 18.56 -18.77
CA PHE A 94 -6.26 18.72 -18.34
C PHE A 94 -6.98 17.36 -18.26
N TYR A 95 -7.16 16.67 -19.40
CA TYR A 95 -8.00 15.48 -19.44
C TYR A 95 -7.36 14.27 -18.72
N LEU A 96 -6.09 13.98 -19.02
CA LEU A 96 -5.41 12.83 -18.46
C LEU A 96 -5.19 13.01 -16.94
N ARG A 97 -4.86 14.22 -16.48
CA ARG A 97 -4.59 14.48 -15.06
C ARG A 97 -5.81 14.18 -14.18
N TRP A 98 -6.99 14.60 -14.62
CA TRP A 98 -8.24 14.31 -13.93
C TRP A 98 -8.61 12.82 -13.99
N LYS A 99 -8.60 12.22 -15.20
CA LYS A 99 -8.97 10.81 -15.37
C LYS A 99 -7.99 9.84 -14.71
N ARG A 100 -6.75 10.21 -14.62
CA ARG A 100 -5.74 9.44 -13.90
C ARG A 100 -6.12 9.25 -12.43
N GLN A 101 -6.52 10.31 -11.74
CA GLN A 101 -6.91 10.24 -10.33
C GLN A 101 -8.09 9.27 -10.10
N GLU A 102 -9.04 9.25 -11.03
CA GLU A 102 -10.18 8.33 -10.96
C GLU A 102 -9.75 6.85 -11.11
N ILE A 103 -8.82 6.60 -12.05
CA ILE A 103 -8.29 5.23 -12.26
C ILE A 103 -7.38 4.81 -11.11
N GLU A 104 -6.50 5.68 -10.63
CA GLU A 104 -5.66 5.41 -9.47
C GLU A 104 -6.51 5.04 -8.25
N GLY A 105 -7.58 5.76 -7.97
CA GLY A 105 -8.53 5.41 -6.90
C GLY A 105 -9.21 4.04 -7.12
N THR A 106 -9.51 3.68 -8.36
CA THR A 106 -10.06 2.35 -8.69
C THR A 106 -9.03 1.25 -8.47
N ILE A 107 -7.76 1.51 -8.81
CA ILE A 107 -6.65 0.58 -8.57
C ILE A 107 -6.42 0.42 -7.06
N GLU A 108 -6.37 1.52 -6.30
CA GLU A 108 -6.23 1.49 -4.84
C GLU A 108 -7.33 0.68 -4.19
N ARG A 109 -8.58 0.91 -4.58
CA ARG A 109 -9.70 0.11 -4.09
C ARG A 109 -9.50 -1.38 -4.35
N SER A 110 -9.05 -1.77 -5.55
CA SER A 110 -8.80 -3.18 -5.88
C SER A 110 -7.67 -3.80 -5.03
N ILE A 111 -6.68 -3.00 -4.63
CA ILE A 111 -5.61 -3.41 -3.73
C ILE A 111 -6.16 -3.64 -2.31
N TYR A 112 -7.01 -2.72 -1.82
CA TYR A 112 -7.64 -2.88 -0.50
C TYR A 112 -8.57 -4.09 -0.46
N GLU A 113 -9.37 -4.33 -1.52
CA GLU A 113 -10.20 -5.53 -1.65
C GLU A 113 -9.33 -6.80 -1.63
N LYS A 114 -8.22 -6.84 -2.37
CA LYS A 114 -7.25 -7.96 -2.32
C LYS A 114 -6.65 -8.12 -0.91
N ALA A 115 -6.28 -7.01 -0.25
CA ALA A 115 -5.69 -7.03 1.08
C ALA A 115 -6.63 -7.65 2.13
N LEU A 116 -7.93 -7.40 2.01
CA LEU A 116 -8.96 -8.00 2.87
C LEU A 116 -9.17 -9.50 2.62
N MET A 117 -8.77 -9.99 1.45
CA MET A 117 -8.91 -11.40 1.07
C MET A 117 -7.65 -12.24 1.33
N VAL A 118 -6.58 -11.64 1.83
CA VAL A 118 -5.36 -12.37 2.17
C VAL A 118 -5.46 -12.95 3.57
N ASP A 119 -5.04 -14.20 3.76
CA ASP A 119 -5.09 -14.87 5.05
C ASP A 119 -4.30 -14.09 6.12
N TYR A 120 -4.89 -13.97 7.30
CA TYR A 120 -4.36 -13.19 8.42
C TYR A 120 -2.93 -13.60 8.82
N ARG A 121 -2.57 -14.88 8.67
CA ARG A 121 -1.22 -15.42 8.98
C ARG A 121 -0.08 -14.71 8.23
N HIS A 122 -0.35 -14.15 7.04
CA HIS A 122 0.68 -13.48 6.26
C HIS A 122 1.10 -12.14 6.85
N PHE A 123 0.23 -11.50 7.65
CA PHE A 123 0.57 -10.26 8.36
C PHE A 123 1.57 -10.46 9.49
N ASP A 124 1.79 -11.70 9.95
CA ASP A 124 2.82 -12.05 10.94
C ASP A 124 4.22 -12.17 10.30
N ASP A 125 4.33 -12.27 8.95
CA ASP A 125 5.60 -12.29 8.21
C ASP A 125 6.07 -10.86 7.90
N PRO A 126 7.18 -10.38 8.51
CA PRO A 126 7.70 -9.03 8.26
C PRO A 126 7.98 -8.74 6.78
N SER A 127 8.40 -9.75 6.02
CA SER A 127 8.73 -9.57 4.60
C SER A 127 7.47 -9.42 3.74
N TYR A 128 6.39 -10.09 4.09
CA TYR A 128 5.09 -9.89 3.48
C TYR A 128 4.53 -8.50 3.85
N PHE A 129 4.61 -8.12 5.12
CA PHE A 129 4.13 -6.82 5.60
C PHE A 129 4.85 -5.65 4.93
N ASP A 130 6.16 -5.76 4.68
CA ASP A 130 6.91 -4.76 3.89
C ASP A 130 6.38 -4.66 2.45
N SER A 131 6.09 -5.79 1.80
CA SER A 131 5.51 -5.83 0.44
C SER A 131 4.08 -5.26 0.43
N TYR A 132 3.25 -5.65 1.39
CA TYR A 132 1.90 -5.13 1.59
C TYR A 132 1.89 -3.61 1.74
N LYS A 133 2.71 -3.08 2.65
CA LYS A 133 2.82 -1.64 2.89
C LYS A 133 3.27 -0.89 1.64
N LEU A 134 4.30 -1.39 0.96
CA LEU A 134 4.81 -0.78 -0.27
C LEU A 134 3.75 -0.76 -1.37
N THR A 135 2.93 -1.83 -1.45
CA THR A 135 1.86 -1.95 -2.45
C THR A 135 0.73 -0.96 -2.14
N THR A 136 0.23 -0.94 -0.91
CA THR A 136 -0.89 -0.06 -0.53
C THR A 136 -0.54 1.42 -0.59
N GLU A 137 0.71 1.80 -0.27
CA GLU A 137 1.13 3.21 -0.29
C GLU A 137 1.47 3.74 -1.69
N LYS A 138 1.96 2.90 -2.61
CA LYS A 138 2.61 3.40 -3.84
C LYS A 138 2.23 2.71 -5.14
N PHE A 139 1.50 1.59 -5.13
CA PHE A 139 1.30 0.83 -6.36
C PHE A 139 0.54 1.61 -7.44
N ALA A 140 -0.54 2.30 -7.07
CA ALA A 140 -1.34 3.05 -8.03
C ALA A 140 -0.52 4.17 -8.69
N SER A 141 0.15 5.01 -7.89
CA SER A 141 1.00 6.10 -8.38
C SER A 141 2.20 5.58 -9.17
N GLN A 142 2.90 4.55 -8.70
CA GLN A 142 4.08 4.01 -9.38
C GLN A 142 3.73 3.32 -10.69
N SER A 143 2.56 2.67 -10.80
CA SER A 143 2.07 2.12 -12.06
C SER A 143 1.75 3.21 -13.07
N SER A 144 1.16 4.32 -12.60
CA SER A 144 0.88 5.53 -13.38
C SER A 144 2.16 6.18 -13.91
N GLU A 145 3.14 6.39 -13.03
CA GLU A 145 4.44 6.95 -13.41
C GLU A 145 5.17 6.07 -14.42
N THR A 146 5.14 4.75 -14.24
CA THR A 146 5.77 3.82 -15.19
C THR A 146 5.11 3.88 -16.55
N LEU A 147 3.79 4.02 -16.62
CA LEU A 147 3.05 4.21 -17.86
C LEU A 147 3.50 5.48 -18.60
N GLN A 148 3.59 6.61 -17.88
CA GLN A 148 4.06 7.89 -18.45
C GLN A 148 5.50 7.81 -18.94
N ASN A 149 6.38 7.20 -18.13
CA ASN A 149 7.78 7.03 -18.47
C ASN A 149 7.93 6.19 -19.75
N LEU A 150 7.07 5.17 -19.93
CA LEU A 150 7.05 4.36 -21.16
C LEU A 150 6.63 5.18 -22.37
N PHE A 151 5.56 5.98 -22.28
CA PHE A 151 5.12 6.83 -23.40
C PHE A 151 6.14 7.93 -23.71
N SER A 152 6.79 8.50 -22.69
CA SER A 152 7.87 9.46 -22.88
C SER A 152 9.09 8.82 -23.56
N LEU A 153 9.41 7.58 -23.24
CA LEU A 153 10.44 6.79 -23.93
C LEU A 153 10.09 6.57 -25.40
N LEU A 154 8.87 6.15 -25.69
CA LEU A 154 8.38 5.93 -27.06
C LEU A 154 8.35 7.23 -27.86
N SER A 155 7.94 8.36 -27.25
CA SER A 155 8.01 9.69 -27.83
C SER A 155 9.46 10.09 -28.17
N GLY A 156 10.41 9.80 -27.27
CA GLY A 156 11.84 10.00 -27.53
C GLY A 156 12.32 9.23 -28.77
N VAL A 157 11.92 7.95 -28.88
CA VAL A 157 12.25 7.13 -30.05
C VAL A 157 11.63 7.71 -31.35
N ALA A 158 10.36 8.11 -31.31
CA ALA A 158 9.69 8.74 -32.45
C ALA A 158 10.38 10.04 -32.89
N LYS A 159 10.79 10.90 -31.92
CA LYS A 159 11.58 12.10 -32.19
C LYS A 159 12.93 11.76 -32.84
N CYS A 160 13.61 10.73 -32.38
CA CYS A 160 14.87 10.29 -32.98
C CYS A 160 14.70 9.86 -34.44
N ILE A 161 13.59 9.19 -34.77
CA ILE A 161 13.27 8.80 -36.15
C ILE A 161 13.05 10.05 -37.02
N VAL A 162 12.23 11.01 -36.56
CA VAL A 162 11.90 12.23 -37.29
C VAL A 162 13.14 13.09 -37.53
N TYR A 163 13.87 13.43 -36.47
CA TYR A 163 15.04 14.30 -36.57
C TYR A 163 16.23 13.60 -37.24
N GLY A 164 16.41 12.29 -36.98
CA GLY A 164 17.40 11.49 -37.66
C GLY A 164 17.20 11.43 -39.18
N ALA A 165 15.96 11.28 -39.63
CA ALA A 165 15.60 11.32 -41.05
C ALA A 165 15.88 12.70 -41.68
N LEU A 166 15.53 13.80 -40.97
CA LEU A 166 15.82 15.16 -41.42
C LEU A 166 17.32 15.42 -41.60
N ILE A 167 18.15 14.95 -40.65
CA ILE A 167 19.62 15.12 -40.74
C ILE A 167 20.19 14.21 -41.83
N ALA A 168 19.73 12.95 -41.91
CA ALA A 168 20.24 11.98 -42.89
C ALA A 168 19.97 12.42 -44.34
N SER A 169 18.85 13.12 -44.60
CA SER A 169 18.50 13.64 -45.94
C SER A 169 19.50 14.66 -46.48
N GLN A 170 20.30 15.32 -45.59
CA GLN A 170 21.27 16.36 -45.95
C GLN A 170 22.74 15.88 -45.78
N GLY A 171 23.00 14.75 -45.15
CA GLY A 171 24.31 14.17 -45.00
C GLY A 171 24.47 13.24 -43.80
N VAL A 172 24.99 12.04 -44.07
CA VAL A 172 25.14 10.99 -43.04
C VAL A 172 26.25 11.33 -42.02
N ALA A 173 27.25 12.12 -42.41
CA ALA A 173 28.38 12.47 -41.52
C ALA A 173 27.93 13.22 -40.25
N LEU A 174 27.01 14.19 -40.40
CA LEU A 174 26.47 14.95 -39.28
C LEU A 174 25.68 14.04 -38.33
N LEU A 175 24.87 13.10 -38.88
CA LEU A 175 24.14 12.11 -38.10
C LEU A 175 25.09 11.25 -37.26
N LEU A 176 26.24 10.81 -37.85
CA LEU A 176 27.23 10.01 -37.13
C LEU A 176 27.91 10.80 -35.99
N ILE A 177 28.17 12.10 -36.18
CA ILE A 177 28.72 12.98 -35.10
C ILE A 177 27.74 13.05 -33.93
N VAL A 178 26.44 13.33 -34.22
CA VAL A 178 25.42 13.46 -33.17
C VAL A 178 25.21 12.11 -32.46
N LEU A 179 25.12 11.00 -33.19
CA LEU A 179 24.97 9.66 -32.62
C LEU A 179 26.18 9.26 -31.78
N GLY A 180 27.40 9.52 -32.21
CA GLY A 180 28.62 9.21 -31.47
C GLY A 180 28.71 9.94 -30.12
N CYS A 181 28.44 11.24 -30.12
CA CYS A 181 28.39 12.03 -28.89
C CYS A 181 27.25 11.57 -27.96
N SER A 182 26.07 11.28 -28.52
CA SER A 182 24.94 10.83 -27.73
C SER A 182 25.12 9.42 -27.17
N ALA A 183 25.81 8.54 -27.87
CA ALA A 183 26.17 7.20 -27.37
C ALA A 183 27.07 7.30 -26.12
N PHE A 184 28.02 8.25 -26.12
CA PHE A 184 28.84 8.52 -24.93
C PHE A 184 27.99 9.02 -23.76
N VAL A 185 27.09 9.97 -24.01
CA VAL A 185 26.17 10.48 -22.98
C VAL A 185 25.26 9.36 -22.44
N ALA A 186 24.70 8.54 -23.32
CA ALA A 186 23.88 7.40 -22.93
C ALA A 186 24.65 6.39 -22.04
N TYR A 187 25.91 6.09 -22.41
CA TYR A 187 26.77 5.23 -21.58
C TYR A 187 27.01 5.82 -20.19
N ALA A 188 27.32 7.13 -20.13
CA ALA A 188 27.52 7.83 -18.87
C ALA A 188 26.23 7.84 -18.00
N GLN A 189 25.06 8.01 -18.61
CA GLN A 189 23.77 7.95 -17.91
C GLN A 189 23.46 6.55 -17.35
N ILE A 190 23.77 5.48 -18.10
CA ILE A 190 23.66 4.10 -17.60
C ILE A 190 24.57 3.88 -16.40
N TYR A 191 25.80 4.39 -16.46
CA TYR A 191 26.74 4.31 -15.34
C TYR A 191 26.21 5.10 -14.12
N TRP A 192 25.74 6.32 -14.34
CA TRP A 192 25.13 7.16 -13.29
C TRP A 192 23.92 6.47 -12.63
N SER A 193 23.03 5.88 -13.43
CA SER A 193 21.88 5.12 -12.93
C SER A 193 22.29 3.97 -12.01
N ARG A 194 23.34 3.22 -12.35
CA ARG A 194 23.88 2.14 -11.50
C ARG A 194 24.41 2.70 -10.17
N VAL A 195 25.19 3.77 -10.22
CA VAL A 195 25.73 4.44 -9.01
C VAL A 195 24.62 4.96 -8.13
N SER A 196 23.57 5.53 -8.70
CA SER A 196 22.40 6.02 -7.99
C SER A 196 21.61 4.88 -7.30
N VAL A 197 21.41 3.76 -7.98
CA VAL A 197 20.76 2.57 -7.39
C VAL A 197 21.59 1.99 -6.23
N GLU A 198 22.92 1.93 -6.38
CA GLU A 198 23.81 1.50 -5.29
C GLU A 198 23.71 2.44 -4.08
N ARG A 199 23.69 3.75 -4.33
CA ARG A 199 23.50 4.77 -3.28
C ARG A 199 22.17 4.59 -2.56
N GLU A 200 21.05 4.49 -3.29
CA GLU A 200 19.72 4.27 -2.72
C GLU A 200 19.67 3.00 -1.88
N THR A 201 20.26 1.91 -2.38
CA THR A 201 20.32 0.64 -1.66
C THR A 201 21.12 0.78 -0.35
N ALA A 202 22.24 1.50 -0.38
CA ALA A 202 23.06 1.75 0.81
C ALA A 202 22.32 2.59 1.87
N MET A 203 21.36 3.44 1.47
CA MET A 203 20.60 4.33 2.37
C MET A 203 19.36 3.67 2.98
N VAL A 204 18.91 2.51 2.51
CA VAL A 204 17.63 1.87 2.92
C VAL A 204 17.50 1.75 4.44
N ASN A 205 18.56 1.30 5.13
CA ASN A 205 18.52 1.10 6.58
C ASN A 205 18.41 2.43 7.35
N ASP A 206 19.14 3.45 6.92
CA ASP A 206 19.09 4.77 7.55
C ASP A 206 17.77 5.50 7.24
N GLN A 207 17.18 5.23 6.07
CA GLN A 207 15.85 5.69 5.72
C GLN A 207 14.78 5.08 6.64
N ARG A 208 14.83 3.76 6.88
CA ARG A 208 13.93 3.08 7.84
C ARG A 208 14.00 3.69 9.25
N LYS A 209 15.21 4.01 9.74
CA LYS A 209 15.39 4.70 11.02
C LYS A 209 14.75 6.09 11.02
N ALA A 210 14.97 6.87 9.96
CA ALA A 210 14.38 8.21 9.82
C ALA A 210 12.84 8.15 9.75
N ASP A 211 12.26 7.19 9.02
CA ASP A 211 10.82 7.02 8.90
C ASP A 211 10.17 6.54 10.21
N TYR A 212 10.86 5.68 10.95
CA TYR A 212 10.44 5.29 12.31
C TYR A 212 10.36 6.51 13.23
N LEU A 213 11.42 7.33 13.26
CA LEU A 213 11.45 8.53 14.08
C LEU A 213 10.38 9.53 13.66
N ARG A 214 10.19 9.73 12.35
CA ARG A 214 9.11 10.60 11.84
C ARG A 214 7.75 10.14 12.36
N ARG A 215 7.43 8.84 12.28
CA ARG A 215 6.16 8.31 12.79
C ARG A 215 5.97 8.57 14.28
N LEU A 216 6.99 8.39 15.11
CA LEU A 216 6.92 8.67 16.54
C LEU A 216 6.56 10.13 16.86
N PHE A 217 7.06 11.09 16.07
CA PHE A 217 6.74 12.51 16.26
C PHE A 217 5.36 12.91 15.74
N PHE A 218 4.74 12.12 14.88
CA PHE A 218 3.36 12.31 14.42
C PHE A 218 2.33 11.51 15.24
N ASP A 219 2.77 10.48 15.97
CA ASP A 219 1.91 9.70 16.84
C ASP A 219 1.65 10.46 18.13
N HIS A 220 0.45 10.99 18.26
CA HIS A 220 0.07 11.80 19.42
C HIS A 220 0.05 10.98 20.71
N THR A 221 -0.08 9.66 20.66
CA THR A 221 0.03 8.78 21.82
C THR A 221 1.48 8.70 22.33
N ALA A 222 2.45 8.71 21.42
CA ALA A 222 3.87 8.72 21.77
C ALA A 222 4.36 10.09 22.30
N VAL A 223 3.70 11.20 21.93
CA VAL A 223 4.14 12.56 22.32
C VAL A 223 4.16 12.76 23.83
N ALA A 224 3.22 12.16 24.56
CA ALA A 224 3.18 12.23 26.03
C ALA A 224 4.44 11.59 26.64
N ASP A 225 4.80 10.39 26.22
CA ASP A 225 6.00 9.67 26.68
C ASP A 225 7.30 10.38 26.28
N LEU A 226 7.34 10.93 25.06
CA LEU A 226 8.48 11.72 24.58
C LEU A 226 8.73 12.97 25.43
N ARG A 227 7.66 13.58 25.98
CA ARG A 227 7.75 14.75 26.86
C ARG A 227 8.07 14.38 28.30
N ALA A 228 7.52 13.27 28.78
CA ALA A 228 7.66 12.84 30.18
C ALA A 228 8.99 12.13 30.45
N SER A 229 9.66 11.59 29.44
CA SER A 229 10.86 10.76 29.58
C SER A 229 12.12 11.42 28.97
N ASN A 230 13.29 10.89 29.34
CA ASN A 230 14.57 11.29 28.74
C ASN A 230 14.88 10.58 27.41
N ILE A 231 13.95 9.76 26.87
CA ILE A 231 14.14 8.97 25.64
C ILE A 231 14.48 9.83 24.43
N LYS A 232 14.01 11.10 24.43
CA LYS A 232 14.30 12.08 23.38
C LYS A 232 15.79 12.22 23.04
N LYS A 233 16.69 12.11 24.05
CA LYS A 233 18.14 12.19 23.82
C LYS A 233 18.63 11.02 22.96
N SER A 234 18.17 9.80 23.27
CA SER A 234 18.52 8.60 22.51
C SER A 234 17.94 8.64 21.11
N LEU A 235 16.71 9.12 20.95
CA LEU A 235 16.06 9.27 19.64
C LEU A 235 16.76 10.30 18.76
N PHE A 236 17.15 11.45 19.33
CA PHE A 236 17.92 12.45 18.57
C PHE A 236 19.33 11.94 18.25
N SER A 237 19.99 11.20 19.14
CA SER A 237 21.27 10.55 18.82
C SER A 237 21.14 9.56 17.66
N LEU A 238 20.05 8.77 17.62
CA LEU A 238 19.74 7.87 16.51
C LEU A 238 19.48 8.64 15.20
N PHE A 239 18.75 9.76 15.29
CA PHE A 239 18.48 10.65 14.16
C PHE A 239 19.78 11.24 13.59
N ASP A 240 20.60 11.85 14.46
CA ASP A 240 21.87 12.46 14.08
C ASP A 240 22.83 11.43 13.49
N GLY A 241 22.85 10.22 14.05
CA GLY A 241 23.61 9.09 13.50
C GLY A 241 23.15 8.73 12.09
N SER A 242 21.83 8.64 11.87
CA SER A 242 21.22 8.38 10.56
C SER A 242 21.54 9.50 9.55
N VAL A 243 21.48 10.77 9.97
CA VAL A 243 21.83 11.92 9.12
C VAL A 243 23.30 11.89 8.73
N LYS A 244 24.21 11.66 9.69
CA LYS A 244 25.65 11.55 9.44
C LYS A 244 25.98 10.39 8.49
N SER A 245 25.36 9.23 8.70
CA SER A 245 25.53 8.06 7.83
C SER A 245 25.09 8.38 6.40
N ARG A 246 23.90 8.95 6.21
CA ARG A 246 23.40 9.36 4.88
C ARG A 246 24.31 10.39 4.23
N ALA A 247 24.78 11.41 4.97
CA ALA A 247 25.71 12.40 4.46
C ALA A 247 27.04 11.75 4.00
N ALA A 248 27.55 10.77 4.74
CA ALA A 248 28.75 10.02 4.36
C ALA A 248 28.54 9.20 3.07
N ILE A 249 27.36 8.56 2.93
CA ILE A 249 26.96 7.84 1.71
C ILE A 249 26.89 8.82 0.54
N TYR A 250 26.21 9.98 0.68
CA TYR A 250 26.16 11.01 -0.37
C TYR A 250 27.56 11.52 -0.74
N ARG A 251 28.44 11.73 0.22
CA ARG A 251 29.83 12.14 -0.05
C ARG A 251 30.60 11.08 -0.84
N LYS A 252 30.41 9.79 -0.50
CA LYS A 252 31.08 8.67 -1.18
C LYS A 252 30.65 8.52 -2.63
N TYR A 253 29.34 8.56 -2.88
CA TYR A 253 28.77 8.36 -4.22
C TYR A 253 28.71 9.65 -5.02
N GLY A 254 28.48 10.80 -4.35
CA GLY A 254 28.35 12.11 -4.99
C GLY A 254 29.60 12.56 -5.75
N ALA A 255 30.80 12.18 -5.29
CA ALA A 255 32.02 12.45 -6.05
C ALA A 255 32.04 11.75 -7.42
N LYS A 256 31.53 10.50 -7.48
CA LYS A 256 31.41 9.73 -8.74
C LYS A 256 30.33 10.33 -9.64
N GLU A 257 29.17 10.68 -9.08
CA GLU A 257 28.08 11.33 -9.80
C GLU A 257 28.53 12.67 -10.37
N PHE A 258 29.20 13.52 -9.59
CA PHE A 258 29.71 14.79 -10.01
C PHE A 258 30.73 14.70 -11.16
N LEU A 259 31.64 13.73 -11.10
CA LEU A 259 32.59 13.50 -12.20
C LEU A 259 31.86 13.07 -13.48
N THR A 260 30.86 12.20 -13.36
CA THR A 260 30.04 11.77 -14.49
C THR A 260 29.28 12.93 -15.10
N ASP A 261 28.70 13.82 -14.27
CA ASP A 261 27.96 14.99 -14.70
C ASP A 261 28.88 15.99 -15.44
N ILE A 262 30.12 16.20 -14.98
CA ILE A 262 31.09 17.01 -15.69
C ILE A 262 31.38 16.44 -17.08
N LEU A 263 31.63 15.12 -17.18
CA LEU A 263 31.93 14.46 -18.46
C LEU A 263 30.76 14.55 -19.43
N VAL A 264 29.54 14.35 -18.93
CA VAL A 264 28.30 14.50 -19.71
C VAL A 264 28.14 15.92 -20.21
N ASN A 265 28.32 16.93 -19.34
CA ASN A 265 28.19 18.33 -19.71
C ASN A 265 29.26 18.73 -20.74
N LEU A 266 30.52 18.30 -20.60
CA LEU A 266 31.58 18.55 -21.58
C LEU A 266 31.25 17.94 -22.95
N ALA A 267 30.74 16.70 -22.98
CA ALA A 267 30.30 16.06 -24.22
C ALA A 267 29.12 16.82 -24.88
N GLN A 268 28.20 17.34 -24.07
CA GLN A 268 27.07 18.13 -24.54
C GLN A 268 27.50 19.50 -25.08
N LEU A 269 28.45 20.17 -24.43
CA LEU A 269 29.03 21.42 -24.93
C LEU A 269 29.79 21.18 -26.23
N GLY A 270 30.56 20.09 -26.32
CA GLY A 270 31.26 19.69 -27.56
C GLY A 270 30.28 19.51 -28.71
N THR A 271 29.16 18.83 -28.53
CA THR A 271 28.12 18.68 -29.56
C THR A 271 27.50 20.03 -29.95
N THR A 272 27.17 20.86 -28.95
CA THR A 272 26.56 22.19 -29.16
C THR A 272 27.45 23.12 -29.95
N PHE A 273 28.79 22.98 -29.87
CA PHE A 273 29.74 23.76 -30.64
C PHE A 273 30.10 23.08 -31.98
N ALA A 274 30.40 21.80 -31.99
CA ALA A 274 30.87 21.07 -33.18
C ALA A 274 29.83 21.05 -34.31
N VAL A 275 28.55 20.89 -33.97
CA VAL A 275 27.47 20.80 -34.98
C VAL A 275 27.32 22.08 -35.77
N PRO A 276 27.13 23.29 -35.19
CA PRO A 276 27.05 24.54 -35.93
C PRO A 276 28.30 24.81 -36.77
N VAL A 277 29.50 24.55 -36.24
CA VAL A 277 30.76 24.75 -36.96
C VAL A 277 30.85 23.82 -38.18
N TYR A 278 30.52 22.54 -38.04
CA TYR A 278 30.52 21.58 -39.14
C TYR A 278 29.50 21.95 -40.22
N VAL A 279 28.30 22.36 -39.84
CA VAL A 279 27.25 22.76 -40.77
C VAL A 279 27.60 24.07 -41.47
N ALA A 280 28.18 25.06 -40.77
CA ALA A 280 28.67 26.30 -41.34
C ALA A 280 29.78 26.06 -42.39
N TRP A 281 30.75 25.19 -42.06
CA TRP A 281 31.79 24.78 -43.00
C TRP A 281 31.19 24.10 -44.25
N GLY A 282 30.18 23.23 -44.07
CA GLY A 282 29.49 22.52 -45.15
C GLY A 282 28.74 23.48 -46.10
N VAL A 283 28.10 24.52 -45.56
CA VAL A 283 27.45 25.57 -46.35
C VAL A 283 28.48 26.40 -47.12
N MET A 284 29.58 26.81 -46.44
CA MET A 284 30.65 27.61 -47.07
C MET A 284 31.38 26.82 -48.18
N SER A 285 31.53 25.53 -48.04
CA SER A 285 32.15 24.62 -49.03
C SER A 285 31.21 24.21 -50.17
N GLY A 286 29.92 24.63 -50.13
CA GLY A 286 28.91 24.24 -51.12
C GLY A 286 28.40 22.80 -51.04
N ASN A 287 28.79 22.07 -49.98
CA ASN A 287 28.40 20.67 -49.77
C ASN A 287 27.03 20.51 -49.08
N ILE A 288 26.53 21.58 -48.47
CA ILE A 288 25.22 21.64 -47.80
C ILE A 288 24.44 22.79 -48.44
N GLY A 289 23.14 22.57 -48.70
CA GLY A 289 22.26 23.58 -49.27
C GLY A 289 22.17 24.86 -48.43
N GLY A 290 21.61 25.94 -48.95
CA GLY A 290 21.62 27.30 -48.41
C GLY A 290 21.30 27.51 -46.91
N ILE A 291 21.12 28.75 -46.53
CA ILE A 291 20.94 29.19 -45.13
C ILE A 291 19.70 28.51 -44.47
N GLY A 292 18.65 28.23 -45.23
CA GLY A 292 17.48 27.55 -44.73
C GLY A 292 17.79 26.14 -44.22
N VAL A 293 18.56 25.36 -44.98
CA VAL A 293 19.02 24.02 -44.61
C VAL A 293 19.93 24.07 -43.37
N TYR A 294 20.81 25.09 -43.30
CA TYR A 294 21.66 25.34 -42.11
C TYR A 294 20.80 25.44 -40.83
N ALA A 295 19.75 26.27 -40.85
CA ALA A 295 18.87 26.47 -39.69
C ALA A 295 18.16 25.16 -39.28
N THR A 296 17.65 24.41 -40.25
CA THR A 296 16.96 23.10 -39.99
C THR A 296 17.92 22.05 -39.41
N LEU A 297 19.15 21.96 -39.94
CA LEU A 297 20.15 21.01 -39.47
C LEU A 297 20.57 21.28 -38.02
N ILE A 298 20.76 22.56 -37.65
CA ILE A 298 21.08 22.93 -36.26
C ILE A 298 19.90 22.58 -35.34
N ALA A 299 18.68 23.02 -35.69
CA ALA A 299 17.49 22.76 -34.90
C ALA A 299 17.25 21.25 -34.72
N SER A 300 17.32 20.48 -35.82
CA SER A 300 17.15 19.01 -35.79
C SER A 300 18.24 18.30 -35.00
N SER A 301 19.50 18.77 -35.09
CA SER A 301 20.61 18.15 -34.35
C SER A 301 20.50 18.38 -32.84
N LEU A 302 20.09 19.59 -32.42
CA LEU A 302 19.82 19.89 -31.02
C LEU A 302 18.63 19.06 -30.50
N ALA A 303 17.55 18.98 -31.27
CA ALA A 303 16.37 18.19 -30.92
C ALA A 303 16.66 16.68 -30.88
N LEU A 304 17.48 16.15 -31.81
CA LEU A 304 17.93 14.75 -31.79
C LEU A 304 18.75 14.45 -30.53
N LYS A 305 19.69 15.34 -30.19
CA LYS A 305 20.48 15.22 -28.96
C LYS A 305 19.60 15.17 -27.71
N GLU A 306 18.61 16.07 -27.61
CA GLU A 306 17.67 16.09 -26.49
C GLU A 306 16.81 14.81 -26.45
N ALA A 307 16.33 14.34 -27.60
CA ALA A 307 15.57 13.09 -27.68
C ALA A 307 16.37 11.87 -27.24
N LEU A 308 17.65 11.78 -27.62
CA LEU A 308 18.55 10.71 -27.22
C LEU A 308 18.86 10.75 -25.70
N ASN A 309 19.07 11.95 -25.14
CA ASN A 309 19.22 12.12 -23.69
C ASN A 309 17.95 11.73 -22.93
N ALA A 310 16.79 12.11 -23.44
CA ALA A 310 15.50 11.76 -22.87
C ALA A 310 15.27 10.24 -22.86
N ILE A 311 15.65 9.52 -23.93
CA ILE A 311 15.59 8.06 -23.97
C ILE A 311 16.43 7.45 -22.84
N GLY A 312 17.66 7.94 -22.61
CA GLY A 312 18.51 7.49 -21.51
C GLY A 312 17.86 7.68 -20.14
N TRP A 313 17.30 8.86 -19.90
CA TRP A 313 16.60 9.18 -18.65
C TRP A 313 15.35 8.31 -18.43
N TRP A 314 14.44 8.28 -19.41
CA TRP A 314 13.18 7.56 -19.28
C TRP A 314 13.37 6.03 -19.20
N SER A 315 14.39 5.48 -19.89
CA SER A 315 14.72 4.06 -19.75
C SER A 315 15.18 3.71 -18.33
N SER A 316 15.89 4.62 -17.66
CA SER A 316 16.26 4.45 -16.25
C SER A 316 15.04 4.49 -15.33
N GLN A 317 14.09 5.39 -15.57
CA GLN A 317 12.84 5.45 -14.80
C GLN A 317 11.97 4.21 -14.98
N VAL A 318 11.87 3.70 -16.20
CA VAL A 318 11.19 2.41 -16.47
C VAL A 318 11.88 1.26 -15.74
N ALA A 319 13.22 1.23 -15.70
CA ALA A 319 13.97 0.21 -14.96
C ALA A 319 13.71 0.26 -13.44
N LEU A 320 13.57 1.46 -12.87
CA LEU A 320 13.15 1.63 -11.47
C LEU A 320 11.74 1.09 -11.23
N GLY A 321 10.80 1.35 -12.15
CA GLY A 321 9.45 0.76 -12.12
C GLY A 321 9.49 -0.77 -12.14
N VAL A 322 10.34 -1.37 -12.99
CA VAL A 322 10.53 -2.83 -13.03
C VAL A 322 11.04 -3.39 -11.70
N ALA A 323 12.04 -2.72 -11.10
CA ALA A 323 12.58 -3.13 -9.80
C ALA A 323 11.54 -2.99 -8.67
N TYR A 324 10.68 -1.98 -8.75
CA TYR A 324 9.55 -1.83 -7.85
C TYR A 324 8.53 -2.97 -8.02
N ALA A 325 8.14 -3.28 -9.27
CA ALA A 325 7.21 -4.36 -9.56
C ALA A 325 7.62 -5.69 -8.92
N GLN A 326 8.90 -6.04 -9.02
CA GLN A 326 9.45 -7.27 -8.42
C GLN A 326 9.30 -7.32 -6.89
N LYS A 327 9.36 -6.17 -6.22
CA LYS A 327 9.18 -6.10 -4.75
C LYS A 327 7.73 -6.29 -4.33
N VAL A 328 6.79 -5.76 -5.10
CA VAL A 328 5.36 -5.81 -4.77
C VAL A 328 4.66 -7.07 -5.29
N GLN A 329 5.27 -7.77 -6.24
CA GLN A 329 4.70 -8.97 -6.86
C GLN A 329 4.33 -10.04 -5.82
N ARG A 330 5.14 -10.17 -4.76
CA ARG A 330 4.87 -11.10 -3.66
C ARG A 330 3.49 -10.90 -3.03
N PHE A 331 3.04 -9.65 -2.85
CA PHE A 331 1.70 -9.36 -2.34
C PHE A 331 0.61 -9.90 -3.28
N PHE A 332 0.79 -9.72 -4.59
CA PHE A 332 -0.20 -10.17 -5.57
C PHE A 332 -0.19 -11.68 -5.78
N ASP A 333 0.98 -12.32 -5.66
CA ASP A 333 1.17 -13.77 -5.83
C ASP A 333 0.81 -14.55 -4.55
N THR A 334 0.50 -13.87 -3.43
CA THR A 334 0.09 -14.53 -2.20
C THR A 334 -1.32 -15.06 -2.37
N ASP A 335 -1.43 -16.39 -2.28
CA ASP A 335 -2.71 -17.09 -2.32
C ASP A 335 -3.41 -17.02 -0.96
N SER A 336 -4.73 -16.96 -1.02
CA SER A 336 -5.60 -17.05 0.13
C SER A 336 -6.24 -18.43 0.15
N THR A 337 -6.13 -19.12 1.27
CA THR A 337 -6.75 -20.44 1.47
C THR A 337 -7.98 -20.34 2.36
N ILE A 338 -7.91 -19.50 3.38
CA ILE A 338 -9.00 -19.32 4.35
C ILE A 338 -10.02 -18.32 3.81
N GLU A 339 -9.58 -17.12 3.43
CA GLU A 339 -10.48 -16.05 2.99
C GLU A 339 -11.13 -16.31 1.63
N ALA A 340 -10.52 -17.15 0.78
CA ALA A 340 -11.09 -17.59 -0.48
C ALA A 340 -12.11 -18.74 -0.36
N SER A 341 -12.32 -19.27 0.85
CA SER A 341 -13.27 -20.36 1.10
C SER A 341 -14.72 -19.85 1.08
N THR A 342 -15.26 -19.62 -0.11
CA THR A 342 -16.64 -19.16 -0.35
C THR A 342 -17.59 -20.28 -0.77
N ASP A 343 -17.06 -21.45 -1.14
CA ASP A 343 -17.83 -22.61 -1.60
C ASP A 343 -18.24 -23.54 -0.45
N GLY A 344 -17.95 -23.14 0.80
CA GLY A 344 -18.29 -23.87 2.00
C GLY A 344 -19.77 -23.81 2.33
N GLU A 345 -20.20 -24.62 3.30
CA GLU A 345 -21.57 -24.61 3.79
C GLU A 345 -21.87 -23.31 4.55
N LYS A 346 -23.08 -22.79 4.36
CA LYS A 346 -23.53 -21.59 5.08
C LYS A 346 -23.77 -21.92 6.55
N ALA A 347 -23.35 -21.03 7.43
CA ALA A 347 -23.63 -21.17 8.86
C ALA A 347 -25.12 -21.12 9.15
N SER A 348 -25.59 -22.04 9.98
CA SER A 348 -26.99 -22.13 10.38
C SER A 348 -27.39 -21.00 11.33
N ASP A 349 -28.70 -20.81 11.49
CA ASP A 349 -29.25 -19.95 12.54
C ASP A 349 -29.24 -20.63 13.90
N GLY A 350 -29.29 -19.81 14.98
CA GLY A 350 -29.32 -20.27 16.36
C GLY A 350 -27.94 -20.41 17.01
N PRO A 351 -27.92 -20.84 18.30
CA PRO A 351 -26.69 -20.94 19.06
C PRO A 351 -25.82 -22.10 18.58
N PHE A 352 -24.52 -21.85 18.47
CA PHE A 352 -23.55 -22.84 18.01
C PHE A 352 -23.04 -23.72 19.14
N SER A 353 -22.88 -25.02 18.89
CA SER A 353 -21.94 -25.81 19.69
C SER A 353 -20.53 -25.63 19.16
N VAL A 354 -19.54 -25.68 20.05
CA VAL A 354 -18.12 -25.56 19.69
C VAL A 354 -17.37 -26.77 20.27
N ARG A 355 -16.48 -27.37 19.48
CA ARG A 355 -15.61 -28.44 19.94
C ARG A 355 -14.20 -28.26 19.38
N PHE A 356 -13.24 -28.29 20.28
CA PHE A 356 -11.83 -28.49 19.95
C PHE A 356 -11.49 -29.94 20.25
N ASP A 357 -10.86 -30.61 19.30
CA ASP A 357 -10.49 -32.00 19.39
C ASP A 357 -9.01 -32.18 19.10
N HIS A 358 -8.20 -32.33 20.17
CA HIS A 358 -6.74 -32.45 20.14
C HIS A 358 -6.04 -31.37 19.33
N VAL A 359 -6.46 -30.11 19.49
CA VAL A 359 -5.97 -28.97 18.70
C VAL A 359 -4.60 -28.51 19.18
N SER A 360 -3.66 -28.42 18.23
CA SER A 360 -2.35 -27.78 18.41
C SER A 360 -2.14 -26.70 17.36
N TYR A 361 -1.48 -25.59 17.75
CA TYR A 361 -1.19 -24.49 16.85
C TYR A 361 0.11 -23.75 17.23
N ARG A 362 0.90 -23.37 16.22
CA ARG A 362 2.12 -22.56 16.33
C ARG A 362 2.03 -21.33 15.43
N TYR A 363 2.52 -20.21 15.92
CA TYR A 363 2.72 -19.02 15.07
C TYR A 363 3.88 -19.22 14.10
N GLY A 364 3.78 -18.68 12.91
CA GLY A 364 4.84 -18.72 11.90
C GLY A 364 6.16 -18.19 12.46
N GLY A 365 7.26 -18.97 12.27
CA GLY A 365 8.59 -18.62 12.77
C GLY A 365 8.86 -18.96 14.25
N SER A 366 7.92 -19.59 14.95
CA SER A 366 8.10 -20.10 16.30
C SER A 366 8.19 -21.62 16.31
N ASP A 367 9.13 -22.17 17.07
CA ASP A 367 9.21 -23.62 17.35
C ASP A 367 8.28 -24.04 18.49
N GLU A 368 7.74 -23.07 19.25
CA GLU A 368 6.87 -23.35 20.38
C GLU A 368 5.39 -23.31 20.01
N PHE A 369 4.64 -24.29 20.53
CA PHE A 369 3.19 -24.31 20.40
C PHE A 369 2.54 -23.25 21.30
N ALA A 370 1.67 -22.42 20.72
CA ALA A 370 0.81 -21.50 21.46
C ALA A 370 -0.42 -22.21 22.04
N ILE A 371 -0.88 -23.27 21.37
CA ILE A 371 -1.91 -24.22 21.86
C ILE A 371 -1.35 -25.63 21.67
N ARG A 372 -1.51 -26.51 22.67
CA ARG A 372 -0.94 -27.86 22.68
C ARG A 372 -1.99 -28.89 23.08
N ASP A 373 -2.37 -29.77 22.17
CA ASP A 373 -3.26 -30.90 22.45
C ASP A 373 -4.50 -30.49 23.27
N LEU A 374 -5.13 -29.36 22.86
CA LEU A 374 -6.25 -28.76 23.57
C LEU A 374 -7.56 -29.40 23.13
N SER A 375 -8.33 -29.91 24.12
CA SER A 375 -9.67 -30.44 23.89
C SER A 375 -10.65 -29.73 24.81
N LEU A 376 -11.74 -29.20 24.24
CA LEU A 376 -12.86 -28.62 24.98
C LEU A 376 -14.17 -28.77 24.18
N ALA A 377 -15.27 -28.72 24.88
CA ALA A 377 -16.58 -28.73 24.28
C ALA A 377 -17.50 -27.71 24.95
N ILE A 378 -18.27 -27.00 24.13
CA ILE A 378 -19.23 -25.96 24.54
C ILE A 378 -20.60 -26.37 23.96
N ALA A 379 -21.59 -26.52 24.81
CA ALA A 379 -22.94 -26.80 24.34
C ALA A 379 -23.60 -25.54 23.73
N PRO A 380 -24.62 -25.72 22.86
CA PRO A 380 -25.41 -24.59 22.36
C PRO A 380 -26.03 -23.79 23.51
N GLY A 381 -25.78 -22.47 23.51
CA GLY A 381 -26.25 -21.55 24.56
C GLY A 381 -25.44 -21.56 25.85
N GLU A 382 -24.44 -22.44 26.00
CA GLU A 382 -23.55 -22.45 27.18
C GLU A 382 -22.68 -21.21 27.23
N LYS A 383 -22.49 -20.65 28.41
CA LYS A 383 -21.70 -19.47 28.68
C LYS A 383 -20.43 -19.89 29.39
N ILE A 384 -19.32 -19.91 28.67
CA ILE A 384 -18.04 -20.32 29.22
C ILE A 384 -17.11 -19.16 29.44
N ALA A 385 -16.19 -19.34 30.38
CA ALA A 385 -15.06 -18.45 30.58
C ALA A 385 -13.72 -19.15 30.36
N ILE A 386 -12.80 -18.46 29.70
CA ILE A 386 -11.40 -18.88 29.53
C ILE A 386 -10.52 -17.94 30.33
N VAL A 387 -9.84 -18.50 31.30
CA VAL A 387 -8.96 -17.75 32.23
C VAL A 387 -7.55 -18.34 32.20
N GLY A 388 -6.56 -17.56 32.63
CA GLY A 388 -5.15 -18.01 32.67
C GLY A 388 -4.18 -16.84 32.65
N GLU A 389 -2.92 -17.13 32.87
CA GLU A 389 -1.85 -16.15 32.87
C GLU A 389 -1.64 -15.52 31.47
N ASN A 390 -0.87 -14.42 31.41
CA ASN A 390 -0.50 -13.83 30.13
C ASN A 390 0.37 -14.81 29.34
N GLY A 391 0.09 -14.96 28.04
CA GLY A 391 0.78 -15.92 27.17
C GLY A 391 0.25 -17.35 27.24
N ALA A 392 -0.78 -17.65 28.04
CA ALA A 392 -1.34 -19.00 28.15
C ALA A 392 -2.04 -19.53 26.88
N GLY A 393 -2.21 -18.71 25.83
CA GLY A 393 -2.86 -19.11 24.57
C GLY A 393 -4.31 -18.62 24.40
N LYS A 394 -4.85 -17.82 25.33
CA LYS A 394 -6.27 -17.36 25.30
C LYS A 394 -6.64 -16.66 23.99
N THR A 395 -5.89 -15.66 23.58
CA THR A 395 -6.13 -14.92 22.33
C THR A 395 -5.91 -15.79 21.09
N THR A 396 -5.03 -16.80 21.17
CA THR A 396 -4.84 -17.76 20.08
C THR A 396 -6.09 -18.62 19.88
N LEU A 397 -6.72 -19.03 20.96
CA LEU A 397 -7.97 -19.79 20.91
C LEU A 397 -9.10 -18.97 20.28
N THR A 398 -9.24 -17.69 20.62
CA THR A 398 -10.24 -16.80 19.98
C THR A 398 -9.97 -16.61 18.49
N LYS A 399 -8.72 -16.52 18.07
CA LYS A 399 -8.34 -16.42 16.65
C LYS A 399 -8.63 -17.70 15.87
N LEU A 400 -8.47 -18.88 16.47
CA LEU A 400 -8.87 -20.17 15.88
C LEU A 400 -10.40 -20.28 15.75
N LEU A 401 -11.17 -19.82 16.75
CA LEU A 401 -12.63 -19.77 16.68
C LEU A 401 -13.17 -18.85 15.58
N LEU A 402 -12.45 -17.78 15.27
CA LEU A 402 -12.76 -16.87 14.16
C LEU A 402 -12.27 -17.40 12.81
N ARG A 403 -11.56 -18.53 12.80
CA ARG A 403 -10.86 -19.03 11.63
C ARG A 403 -9.96 -17.96 10.99
N LEU A 404 -9.28 -17.15 11.82
CA LEU A 404 -8.16 -16.30 11.37
C LEU A 404 -6.90 -17.14 11.12
N TYR A 405 -6.84 -18.31 11.76
CA TYR A 405 -5.85 -19.36 11.57
C TYR A 405 -6.54 -20.72 11.55
N ASP A 406 -6.00 -21.65 10.78
CA ASP A 406 -6.33 -23.05 10.86
C ASP A 406 -5.37 -23.74 11.84
N ALA A 407 -5.84 -24.79 12.54
CA ALA A 407 -5.01 -25.58 13.45
C ALA A 407 -3.94 -26.37 12.68
N ASP A 408 -2.74 -26.52 13.28
CA ASP A 408 -1.67 -27.37 12.72
C ASP A 408 -2.04 -28.86 12.91
N GLU A 409 -2.65 -29.20 14.06
CA GLU A 409 -3.08 -30.56 14.40
C GLU A 409 -4.44 -30.51 15.09
N GLY A 410 -5.20 -31.60 14.95
CA GLY A 410 -6.55 -31.69 15.50
C GLY A 410 -7.61 -30.97 14.66
N THR A 411 -8.79 -30.77 15.20
CA THR A 411 -9.91 -30.13 14.50
C THR A 411 -10.70 -29.21 15.42
N VAL A 412 -11.09 -28.04 14.89
CA VAL A 412 -12.08 -27.16 15.49
C VAL A 412 -13.41 -27.39 14.79
N GLN A 413 -14.47 -27.64 15.54
CA GLN A 413 -15.80 -27.89 15.00
C GLN A 413 -16.79 -26.86 15.54
N ILE A 414 -17.70 -26.43 14.68
CA ILE A 414 -18.87 -25.60 15.01
C ILE A 414 -20.14 -26.37 14.58
N SER A 415 -21.09 -26.53 15.50
CA SER A 415 -22.35 -27.28 15.26
C SER A 415 -22.12 -28.67 14.66
N GLY A 416 -21.05 -29.36 15.15
CA GLY A 416 -20.69 -30.73 14.77
C GLY A 416 -19.96 -30.87 13.45
N ARG A 417 -19.55 -29.75 12.78
CA ARG A 417 -18.78 -29.76 11.54
C ARG A 417 -17.43 -29.08 11.72
N PRO A 418 -16.39 -29.52 11.01
CA PRO A 418 -15.11 -28.79 10.94
C PRO A 418 -15.32 -27.35 10.50
N ILE A 419 -14.66 -26.42 11.18
CA ILE A 419 -14.74 -24.98 10.85
C ILE A 419 -14.24 -24.68 9.43
N ALA A 420 -13.38 -25.55 8.90
CA ALA A 420 -12.83 -25.47 7.56
C ALA A 420 -13.86 -25.70 6.45
N ASP A 421 -14.96 -26.39 6.74
CA ASP A 421 -16.00 -26.74 5.77
C ASP A 421 -17.05 -25.63 5.57
N TYR A 422 -16.98 -24.55 6.37
CA TYR A 422 -17.89 -23.41 6.27
C TYR A 422 -17.41 -22.35 5.27
N ASP A 423 -18.36 -21.69 4.61
CA ASP A 423 -18.14 -20.38 4.01
C ASP A 423 -17.75 -19.38 5.11
N VAL A 424 -16.53 -18.85 5.02
CA VAL A 424 -15.93 -17.99 6.06
C VAL A 424 -16.75 -16.72 6.30
N SER A 425 -17.31 -16.14 5.24
CA SER A 425 -18.06 -14.88 5.33
C SER A 425 -19.37 -15.10 6.09
N THR A 426 -20.09 -16.17 5.79
CA THR A 426 -21.34 -16.51 6.48
C THR A 426 -21.10 -16.95 7.92
N LEU A 427 -20.02 -17.69 8.17
CA LEU A 427 -19.63 -18.11 9.52
C LEU A 427 -19.32 -16.90 10.40
N ARG A 428 -18.42 -16.01 9.94
CA ARG A 428 -18.06 -14.79 10.69
C ARG A 428 -19.23 -13.83 10.85
N GLY A 429 -20.15 -13.77 9.91
CA GLY A 429 -21.39 -13.01 10.03
C GLY A 429 -22.29 -13.48 11.17
N ARG A 430 -22.13 -14.75 11.64
CA ARG A 430 -22.86 -15.33 12.78
C ARG A 430 -22.05 -15.39 14.06
N ILE A 431 -20.82 -14.84 14.07
CA ILE A 431 -19.95 -14.72 15.24
C ILE A 431 -19.79 -13.24 15.59
N GLY A 432 -20.29 -12.84 16.75
CA GLY A 432 -20.03 -11.52 17.31
C GLY A 432 -18.73 -11.52 18.11
N ILE A 433 -17.87 -10.53 17.91
CA ILE A 433 -16.63 -10.42 18.68
C ILE A 433 -16.39 -9.02 19.23
N ALA A 434 -15.97 -8.97 20.50
CA ALA A 434 -15.30 -7.81 21.09
C ALA A 434 -13.83 -8.16 21.31
N PHE A 435 -12.93 -7.51 20.56
CA PHE A 435 -11.48 -7.65 20.76
C PHE A 435 -11.00 -6.83 21.96
N GLN A 436 -9.88 -7.23 22.54
CA GLN A 436 -9.21 -6.51 23.64
C GLN A 436 -8.93 -5.04 23.28
N GLN A 437 -8.49 -4.77 22.05
CA GLN A 437 -8.32 -3.43 21.51
C GLN A 437 -9.39 -3.14 20.46
N SER A 438 -10.58 -2.79 20.93
CA SER A 438 -11.68 -2.40 20.04
C SER A 438 -11.39 -1.06 19.39
N ARG A 439 -11.51 -1.00 18.06
CA ARG A 439 -11.33 0.25 17.29
C ARG A 439 -12.67 0.88 16.95
N LEU A 440 -12.74 2.19 17.14
CA LEU A 440 -13.76 3.04 16.54
C LEU A 440 -13.27 3.52 15.17
N TYR A 441 -14.18 3.57 14.24
CA TYR A 441 -13.94 4.13 12.92
C TYR A 441 -14.35 5.60 12.91
N ALA A 442 -13.67 6.44 12.12
CA ALA A 442 -14.01 7.84 11.90
C ALA A 442 -15.28 7.95 11.01
N LEU A 443 -16.38 7.45 11.54
CA LEU A 443 -17.71 7.36 10.96
C LEU A 443 -18.72 7.84 12.00
N SER A 444 -20.01 7.91 11.64
CA SER A 444 -21.06 8.23 12.59
C SER A 444 -21.20 7.16 13.70
N VAL A 445 -21.84 7.51 14.81
CA VAL A 445 -22.21 6.56 15.88
C VAL A 445 -23.04 5.42 15.28
N ARG A 446 -24.03 5.74 14.44
CA ARG A 446 -24.87 4.77 13.71
C ARG A 446 -24.03 3.73 12.95
N GLU A 447 -23.15 4.20 12.08
CA GLU A 447 -22.29 3.33 11.25
C GLU A 447 -21.33 2.50 12.11
N ASN A 448 -20.82 3.06 13.20
CA ASN A 448 -20.01 2.29 14.14
C ASN A 448 -20.81 1.20 14.84
N MET A 449 -22.10 1.41 15.11
CA MET A 449 -22.95 0.40 15.74
C MET A 449 -23.40 -0.68 14.75
N THR A 450 -23.74 -0.32 13.51
CA THR A 450 -24.27 -1.23 12.48
C THR A 450 -23.19 -2.05 11.76
N ALA A 451 -22.03 -2.23 12.36
CA ALA A 451 -20.90 -2.95 11.75
C ALA A 451 -21.21 -4.41 11.37
N TYR A 452 -22.19 -5.05 12.02
CA TYR A 452 -22.58 -6.43 11.74
C TYR A 452 -23.96 -6.56 11.08
N ALA A 453 -24.90 -5.69 11.41
CA ALA A 453 -26.24 -5.71 10.84
C ALA A 453 -26.91 -4.35 11.00
N ASP A 454 -27.80 -4.04 10.07
CA ASP A 454 -28.66 -2.86 10.16
C ASP A 454 -29.69 -3.00 11.30
N ALA A 455 -30.02 -1.89 11.91
CA ALA A 455 -31.04 -1.81 12.94
C ALA A 455 -31.78 -0.46 12.85
N ASP A 456 -33.02 -0.43 13.33
CA ASP A 456 -33.79 0.80 13.41
C ASP A 456 -33.25 1.75 14.51
N ASP A 457 -33.57 3.03 14.39
CA ASP A 457 -33.12 4.06 15.30
C ASP A 457 -33.56 3.83 16.75
N ALA A 458 -34.74 3.26 16.97
CA ALA A 458 -35.26 2.99 18.31
C ALA A 458 -34.40 1.91 18.99
N ARG A 459 -34.05 0.86 18.25
CA ARG A 459 -33.17 -0.22 18.74
C ARG A 459 -31.76 0.30 19.04
N LEU A 460 -31.18 1.08 18.13
CA LEU A 460 -29.84 1.65 18.33
C LEU A 460 -29.79 2.58 19.57
N LYS A 461 -30.79 3.43 19.74
CA LYS A 461 -30.91 4.30 20.92
C LYS A 461 -31.05 3.50 22.21
N SER A 462 -31.90 2.46 22.22
CA SER A 462 -32.01 1.54 23.36
C SER A 462 -30.67 0.93 23.74
N CYS A 463 -29.89 0.46 22.76
CA CYS A 463 -28.57 -0.12 23.02
C CYS A 463 -27.58 0.91 23.61
N LEU A 464 -27.63 2.20 23.16
CA LEU A 464 -26.80 3.26 23.75
C LEU A 464 -27.19 3.53 25.21
N GLU A 465 -28.49 3.58 25.51
CA GLU A 465 -29.00 3.77 26.87
C GLU A 465 -28.61 2.62 27.80
N GLU A 466 -28.68 1.38 27.32
CA GLU A 466 -28.31 0.17 28.08
C GLU A 466 -26.85 0.19 28.52
N VAL A 467 -25.93 0.68 27.65
CA VAL A 467 -24.51 0.84 28.00
C VAL A 467 -24.21 2.17 28.68
N GLY A 468 -25.22 3.02 28.90
CA GLY A 468 -25.08 4.30 29.59
C GLY A 468 -24.42 5.40 28.74
N LEU A 469 -24.55 5.36 27.42
CA LEU A 469 -24.04 6.38 26.49
C LEU A 469 -25.16 7.31 26.05
N ARG A 470 -24.88 8.63 26.08
CA ARG A 470 -25.79 9.68 25.57
C ARG A 470 -25.17 10.33 24.34
N LEU A 471 -25.29 9.66 23.20
CA LEU A 471 -24.75 10.12 21.93
C LEU A 471 -25.87 10.23 20.89
N SER A 472 -25.78 11.23 20.00
CA SER A 472 -26.61 11.27 18.80
C SER A 472 -26.13 10.19 17.82
N LEU A 473 -27.05 9.50 17.17
CA LEU A 473 -26.71 8.48 16.16
C LEU A 473 -25.92 9.06 14.97
N ASP A 474 -26.19 10.35 14.63
CA ASP A 474 -25.56 11.00 13.49
C ASP A 474 -24.26 11.76 13.88
N ALA A 475 -23.88 11.73 15.18
CA ALA A 475 -22.63 12.33 15.62
C ALA A 475 -21.44 11.58 15.01
N GLN A 476 -20.51 12.32 14.40
CA GLN A 476 -19.25 11.77 13.93
C GLN A 476 -18.36 11.40 15.12
N VAL A 477 -17.78 10.22 15.05
CA VAL A 477 -16.83 9.73 16.05
C VAL A 477 -15.43 10.11 15.60
N THR A 478 -14.62 10.65 16.53
CA THR A 478 -13.28 11.22 16.30
C THR A 478 -13.29 12.57 15.56
N LYS A 479 -12.16 13.30 15.66
CA LYS A 479 -11.95 14.57 14.96
C LYS A 479 -11.07 14.44 13.72
N GLU A 480 -10.96 13.24 13.18
CA GLU A 480 -10.05 12.98 12.05
C GLU A 480 -10.53 13.65 10.75
N PHE A 481 -11.85 13.71 10.55
CA PHE A 481 -12.47 14.32 9.36
C PHE A 481 -13.47 15.42 9.67
N ASP A 482 -13.89 15.57 10.94
CA ASP A 482 -14.84 16.60 11.38
C ASP A 482 -14.32 17.25 12.66
N GLU A 483 -14.09 18.57 12.62
CA GLU A 483 -13.65 19.35 13.79
C GLU A 483 -14.63 19.28 14.97
N ASN A 484 -15.92 19.07 14.69
CA ASN A 484 -16.98 18.90 15.68
C ASN A 484 -17.17 17.44 16.13
N GLY A 485 -16.38 16.51 15.61
CA GLY A 485 -16.45 15.10 15.94
C GLY A 485 -16.30 14.81 17.42
N ALA A 486 -17.07 13.87 17.94
CA ALA A 486 -17.07 13.47 19.34
C ALA A 486 -15.76 12.74 19.69
N VAL A 487 -15.00 13.28 20.63
CA VAL A 487 -13.84 12.60 21.23
C VAL A 487 -14.32 11.84 22.45
N LEU A 488 -14.36 10.52 22.34
CA LEU A 488 -14.83 9.65 23.42
C LEU A 488 -13.69 9.33 24.40
N SER A 489 -14.02 9.19 25.69
CA SER A 489 -13.09 8.59 26.64
C SER A 489 -12.84 7.13 26.29
N GLY A 490 -11.73 6.53 26.76
CA GLY A 490 -11.42 5.11 26.49
C GLY A 490 -12.57 4.17 26.91
N GLY A 491 -13.23 4.45 28.05
CA GLY A 491 -14.37 3.69 28.52
C GLY A 491 -15.63 3.89 27.66
N ASP A 492 -15.91 5.11 27.17
CA ASP A 492 -17.02 5.37 26.27
C ASP A 492 -16.80 4.75 24.90
N ALA A 493 -15.58 4.82 24.39
CA ALA A 493 -15.18 4.16 23.14
C ALA A 493 -15.42 2.65 23.21
N GLN A 494 -15.02 2.02 24.31
CA GLN A 494 -15.21 0.60 24.54
C GLN A 494 -16.70 0.24 24.68
N ARG A 495 -17.49 1.05 25.40
CA ARG A 495 -18.95 0.87 25.49
C ARG A 495 -19.62 0.98 24.12
N LEU A 496 -19.23 1.95 23.30
CA LEU A 496 -19.76 2.09 21.93
C LEU A 496 -19.39 0.87 21.06
N CYS A 497 -18.18 0.34 21.16
CA CYS A 497 -17.81 -0.89 20.45
C CYS A 497 -18.67 -2.09 20.86
N LEU A 498 -19.03 -2.18 22.15
CA LEU A 498 -19.89 -3.27 22.65
C LEU A 498 -21.33 -3.17 22.16
N THR A 499 -21.83 -1.97 21.84
CA THR A 499 -23.19 -1.84 21.26
C THR A 499 -23.33 -2.54 19.93
N ARG A 500 -22.22 -2.76 19.18
CA ARG A 500 -22.21 -3.56 17.95
C ARG A 500 -22.76 -4.99 18.17
N LEU A 501 -22.60 -5.50 19.37
CA LEU A 501 -22.99 -6.86 19.74
C LEU A 501 -24.42 -6.93 20.31
N LEU A 502 -24.98 -5.78 20.71
CA LEU A 502 -26.25 -5.77 21.44
C LEU A 502 -27.48 -5.70 20.54
N HIS A 503 -27.38 -5.24 19.30
CA HIS A 503 -28.53 -5.12 18.40
C HIS A 503 -28.69 -6.29 17.43
N SER A 504 -27.69 -7.16 17.32
CA SER A 504 -27.66 -8.30 16.39
C SER A 504 -27.80 -9.63 17.12
N GLU A 505 -28.24 -10.66 16.40
CA GLU A 505 -28.31 -12.04 16.90
C GLU A 505 -27.15 -12.85 16.34
N PHE A 506 -26.41 -13.52 17.21
CA PHE A 506 -25.24 -14.33 16.87
C PHE A 506 -25.44 -15.78 17.28
N GLY A 507 -24.81 -16.72 16.57
CA GLY A 507 -24.69 -18.10 16.96
C GLY A 507 -23.62 -18.31 18.04
N LEU A 508 -22.57 -17.51 17.97
CA LEU A 508 -21.46 -17.50 18.93
C LEU A 508 -21.06 -16.06 19.24
N LEU A 509 -20.83 -15.76 20.51
CA LEU A 509 -20.33 -14.47 20.99
C LEU A 509 -18.97 -14.67 21.66
N ILE A 510 -17.97 -13.92 21.22
CA ILE A 510 -16.61 -13.97 21.76
C ILE A 510 -16.29 -12.62 22.38
N LEU A 511 -15.91 -12.61 23.64
CA LEU A 511 -15.55 -11.42 24.40
C LEU A 511 -14.09 -11.58 24.85
N ASP A 512 -13.16 -10.99 24.14
CA ASP A 512 -11.72 -11.05 24.45
C ASP A 512 -11.33 -9.82 25.28
N GLU A 513 -11.36 -9.94 26.61
CA GLU A 513 -11.07 -8.87 27.56
C GLU A 513 -11.84 -7.56 27.28
N PRO A 514 -13.15 -7.61 27.13
CA PRO A 514 -13.94 -6.53 26.55
C PRO A 514 -14.00 -5.25 27.40
N SER A 515 -13.37 -5.25 28.57
CA SER A 515 -13.59 -4.26 29.64
C SER A 515 -12.30 -3.65 30.21
N SER A 516 -11.17 -3.81 29.51
CA SER A 516 -9.86 -3.33 29.98
C SER A 516 -9.79 -1.84 30.35
N ALA A 517 -10.65 -1.00 29.77
CA ALA A 517 -10.75 0.43 30.04
C ALA A 517 -11.97 0.84 30.89
N LEU A 518 -12.75 -0.14 31.40
CA LEU A 518 -13.94 0.12 32.22
C LEU A 518 -13.61 -0.02 33.72
N ASP A 519 -14.36 0.73 34.54
CA ASP A 519 -14.38 0.48 35.98
C ASP A 519 -15.03 -0.88 36.29
N PRO A 520 -14.71 -1.52 37.42
CA PRO A 520 -15.20 -2.85 37.76
C PRO A 520 -16.74 -3.00 37.79
N ILE A 521 -17.45 -1.92 38.13
CA ILE A 521 -18.92 -1.94 38.22
C ILE A 521 -19.53 -1.89 36.81
N ALA A 522 -18.99 -1.03 35.94
CA ALA A 522 -19.41 -0.96 34.54
C ALA A 522 -19.10 -2.26 33.80
N GLU A 523 -17.92 -2.85 34.04
CA GLU A 523 -17.51 -4.13 33.50
C GLU A 523 -18.49 -5.24 33.86
N TYR A 524 -18.80 -5.41 35.16
CA TYR A 524 -19.74 -6.41 35.61
C TYR A 524 -21.15 -6.21 35.02
N ARG A 525 -21.65 -4.96 34.96
CA ARG A 525 -22.95 -4.65 34.38
C ARG A 525 -23.03 -5.04 32.90
N ILE A 526 -22.01 -4.73 32.13
CA ILE A 526 -21.98 -5.04 30.69
C ILE A 526 -21.82 -6.54 30.46
N ALA A 527 -20.94 -7.22 31.22
CA ALA A 527 -20.82 -8.67 31.16
C ALA A 527 -22.16 -9.34 31.48
N LYS A 528 -22.84 -8.88 32.54
CA LYS A 528 -24.17 -9.37 32.91
C LYS A 528 -25.22 -9.08 31.84
N LEU A 529 -25.25 -7.89 31.28
CA LEU A 529 -26.16 -7.51 30.19
C LEU A 529 -26.01 -8.46 29.00
N ILE A 530 -24.77 -8.80 28.63
CA ILE A 530 -24.46 -9.71 27.52
C ILE A 530 -24.85 -11.15 27.89
N PHE A 531 -24.55 -11.63 29.11
CA PHE A 531 -24.89 -12.96 29.57
C PHE A 531 -26.41 -13.19 29.71
N ASP A 532 -27.14 -12.19 30.21
CA ASP A 532 -28.57 -12.34 30.46
C ASP A 532 -29.43 -12.26 29.18
N ARG A 533 -28.88 -11.70 28.10
CA ARG A 533 -29.66 -11.24 26.94
C ARG A 533 -30.02 -12.34 25.94
N SER A 534 -29.29 -13.45 25.89
CA SER A 534 -29.42 -14.34 24.74
C SER A 534 -29.24 -15.81 25.06
N PRO A 535 -29.94 -16.69 24.33
CA PRO A 535 -29.59 -18.09 24.25
C PRO A 535 -28.28 -18.33 23.48
N THR A 536 -27.56 -17.29 23.09
CA THR A 536 -26.31 -17.33 22.31
C THR A 536 -25.19 -18.02 23.09
N THR A 537 -24.48 -18.93 22.46
CA THR A 537 -23.26 -19.52 23.02
C THR A 537 -22.22 -18.41 23.23
N THR A 538 -21.67 -18.29 24.43
CA THR A 538 -20.76 -17.19 24.77
C THR A 538 -19.42 -17.71 25.28
N VAL A 539 -18.33 -17.18 24.73
CA VAL A 539 -16.95 -17.42 25.16
C VAL A 539 -16.38 -16.12 25.67
N MET A 540 -16.15 -16.02 26.97
CA MET A 540 -15.51 -14.86 27.60
C MET A 540 -14.07 -15.16 27.97
N VAL A 541 -13.14 -14.44 27.40
CA VAL A 541 -11.75 -14.41 27.87
C VAL A 541 -11.61 -13.30 28.90
N ALA A 542 -11.20 -13.63 30.10
CA ALA A 542 -11.12 -12.67 31.19
C ALA A 542 -9.79 -12.75 31.94
N HIS A 543 -9.30 -11.56 32.34
CA HIS A 543 -8.19 -11.39 33.29
C HIS A 543 -8.69 -11.22 34.73
N ARG A 544 -9.91 -10.70 34.92
CA ARG A 544 -10.51 -10.53 36.24
C ARG A 544 -11.44 -11.70 36.52
N LEU A 545 -11.06 -12.52 37.49
CA LEU A 545 -11.83 -13.73 37.84
C LEU A 545 -13.20 -13.42 38.46
N SER A 546 -13.38 -12.21 39.00
CA SER A 546 -14.68 -11.75 39.53
C SER A 546 -15.77 -11.60 38.46
N THR A 547 -15.41 -11.42 37.20
CA THR A 547 -16.38 -11.24 36.09
C THR A 547 -16.90 -12.55 35.52
N VAL A 548 -16.24 -13.66 35.84
CA VAL A 548 -16.57 -15.00 35.28
C VAL A 548 -17.19 -15.94 36.28
N VAL A 549 -17.53 -15.47 37.47
CA VAL A 549 -18.13 -16.26 38.55
C VAL A 549 -19.49 -16.88 38.12
N ASP A 550 -20.25 -16.16 37.29
CA ASP A 550 -21.55 -16.54 36.80
C ASP A 550 -21.52 -17.41 35.52
N ALA A 551 -20.32 -17.76 35.02
CA ALA A 551 -20.18 -18.63 33.85
C ALA A 551 -20.62 -20.07 34.17
N ASP A 552 -21.29 -20.73 33.23
CA ASP A 552 -21.72 -22.13 33.38
C ASP A 552 -20.50 -23.07 33.53
N ARG A 553 -19.38 -22.71 32.88
CA ARG A 553 -18.12 -23.45 32.96
C ARG A 553 -16.91 -22.49 32.77
N ILE A 554 -15.88 -22.73 33.54
CA ILE A 554 -14.61 -22.03 33.47
C ILE A 554 -13.53 -23.01 33.06
N TYR A 555 -12.70 -22.62 32.09
CA TYR A 555 -11.52 -23.35 31.66
C TYR A 555 -10.27 -22.53 32.04
N LEU A 556 -9.39 -23.12 32.85
CA LEU A 556 -8.11 -22.53 33.20
C LEU A 556 -7.04 -23.01 32.22
N LEU A 557 -6.49 -22.07 31.45
CA LEU A 557 -5.40 -22.29 30.51
C LEU A 557 -4.03 -22.03 31.16
N SER A 558 -3.07 -22.91 30.92
CA SER A 558 -1.64 -22.71 31.24
C SER A 558 -0.80 -23.39 30.14
N ASP A 559 0.19 -22.69 29.62
CA ASP A 559 1.14 -23.18 28.60
C ASP A 559 0.44 -23.87 27.39
N GLY A 560 -0.63 -23.27 26.92
CA GLY A 560 -1.41 -23.77 25.78
C GLY A 560 -2.31 -24.99 26.05
N ARG A 561 -2.49 -25.38 27.33
CA ARG A 561 -3.32 -26.54 27.74
C ARG A 561 -4.37 -26.12 28.75
N ILE A 562 -5.49 -26.86 28.77
CA ILE A 562 -6.47 -26.74 29.83
C ILE A 562 -5.97 -27.59 31.03
N ILE A 563 -5.77 -26.95 32.18
CA ILE A 563 -5.29 -27.63 33.40
C ILE A 563 -6.41 -27.86 34.44
N GLU A 564 -7.42 -26.99 34.44
CA GLU A 564 -8.60 -27.15 35.32
C GLU A 564 -9.85 -26.73 34.55
N SER A 565 -10.99 -27.40 34.83
CA SER A 565 -12.28 -27.01 34.27
C SER A 565 -13.41 -27.35 35.23
N GLY A 566 -14.41 -26.49 35.33
CA GLY A 566 -15.59 -26.66 36.19
C GLY A 566 -16.31 -25.35 36.40
N THR A 567 -17.35 -25.38 37.23
CA THR A 567 -18.01 -24.17 37.75
C THR A 567 -17.10 -23.44 38.74
N HIS A 568 -17.36 -22.16 39.01
CA HIS A 568 -16.62 -21.41 40.04
C HIS A 568 -16.58 -22.16 41.38
N ALA A 569 -17.72 -22.67 41.84
CA ALA A 569 -17.82 -23.38 43.12
C ALA A 569 -16.96 -24.67 43.15
N GLU A 570 -16.98 -25.47 42.07
CA GLU A 570 -16.17 -26.69 41.95
C GLU A 570 -14.67 -26.35 41.95
N LEU A 571 -14.23 -25.36 41.17
CA LEU A 571 -12.84 -24.97 41.09
C LEU A 571 -12.31 -24.37 42.41
N MET A 572 -13.17 -23.64 43.13
CA MET A 572 -12.82 -23.14 44.47
C MET A 572 -12.71 -24.30 45.48
N ALA A 573 -13.52 -25.36 45.35
CA ALA A 573 -13.45 -26.53 46.22
C ALA A 573 -12.23 -27.42 45.94
N GLN A 574 -11.76 -27.48 44.66
CA GLN A 574 -10.60 -28.29 44.25
C GLN A 574 -9.26 -27.81 44.86
N ASN A 575 -9.19 -26.58 45.39
CA ASN A 575 -7.96 -25.98 45.95
C ASN A 575 -6.81 -25.92 44.92
N GLY A 576 -7.11 -25.86 43.65
CA GLY A 576 -6.14 -25.80 42.55
C GLY A 576 -5.63 -24.41 42.24
N LYS A 577 -5.00 -24.26 41.06
CA LYS A 577 -4.40 -23.00 40.56
C LYS A 577 -5.45 -21.90 40.38
N TYR A 578 -6.68 -22.28 39.95
CA TYR A 578 -7.80 -21.33 39.84
C TYR A 578 -8.08 -20.62 41.17
N ARG A 579 -8.23 -21.38 42.26
CA ARG A 579 -8.49 -20.82 43.59
C ARG A 579 -7.34 -19.93 44.05
N GLU A 580 -6.08 -20.35 43.83
CA GLU A 580 -4.91 -19.54 44.18
C GLU A 580 -4.96 -18.18 43.47
N MET A 581 -5.22 -18.19 42.16
CA MET A 581 -5.35 -16.98 41.34
C MET A 581 -6.50 -16.10 41.83
N PHE A 582 -7.67 -16.69 42.12
CA PHE A 582 -8.85 -15.97 42.59
C PHE A 582 -8.58 -15.28 43.94
N LEU A 583 -8.01 -15.99 44.89
CA LEU A 583 -7.70 -15.43 46.22
C LEU A 583 -6.64 -14.32 46.13
N LYS A 584 -5.62 -14.49 45.31
CA LYS A 584 -4.61 -13.44 45.09
C LYS A 584 -5.23 -12.16 44.49
N GLN A 585 -6.18 -12.29 43.55
CA GLN A 585 -6.89 -11.14 43.04
C GLN A 585 -7.80 -10.50 44.10
N ALA A 586 -8.52 -11.31 44.88
CA ALA A 586 -9.40 -10.84 45.95
C ALA A 586 -8.64 -10.12 47.06
N GLU A 587 -7.45 -10.61 47.47
CA GLU A 587 -6.61 -9.96 48.49
C GLU A 587 -6.22 -8.52 48.10
N GLY A 588 -6.04 -8.23 46.81
CA GLY A 588 -5.76 -6.90 46.30
C GLY A 588 -6.93 -5.91 46.56
N TYR A 589 -8.15 -6.41 46.63
CA TYR A 589 -9.35 -5.59 46.92
C TYR A 589 -9.71 -5.50 48.39
N LEU A 590 -9.28 -6.48 49.21
CA LEU A 590 -9.55 -6.48 50.65
C LEU A 590 -8.53 -5.68 51.48
N LYS A 591 -7.37 -5.36 50.91
CA LYS A 591 -6.30 -4.56 51.51
C LYS A 591 -6.28 -3.08 51.11
N ALA A 592 -7.14 -2.69 50.16
CA ALA A 592 -7.36 -1.32 49.73
C ALA A 592 -8.63 -0.75 50.37
#